data_b226174a1966b395c621af4e6e25f617
#
_entry.id   b226174a1966b395c621af4e6e25f617
#
_cell.length_a   1.000
_cell.length_b   1.000
_cell.length_c   1.000
_cell.angle_alpha   90.00
_cell.angle_beta   90.00
_cell.angle_gamma   90.00
#
_symmetry.space_group_name_H-M   'P 1'
#
loop_
_entity.id
_entity.type
_entity.pdbx_description
1 polymer ?
#
loop_
_entity_poly.entity_id
_entity_poly.type
_entity_poly.pdbx_seq_one_letter_code
_entity_poly.pdbx_strand_id
1 'polypeptide(L)'
;MNSADYEIEGGNYEKGGEASKKLKEMLKRLGADPKAVRRAMIAAFEAEMNVVIHAGGGVMKVAVTPDQVDVAVIDEGPGIPDIPLALTEGYSTAPPEARELGFGAGMGLPNIRKNTDRFSIQSEPGKGAHLRFSVRLHAQEAAPADAIFLAVREECCRQSLRCVHAC
;
A
#
# COMPACT_ATOMS: atom_id res chain seq x y z
N MET A 1 2.00 0.80 18.85
CA MET A 1 1.93 1.44 17.52
C MET A 1 3.32 2.00 17.24
N ASN A 2 3.97 1.58 16.17
CA ASN A 2 5.27 2.12 15.75
C ASN A 2 5.03 3.10 14.60
N SER A 3 5.67 4.27 14.64
CA SER A 3 5.57 5.28 13.59
C SER A 3 6.94 5.83 13.23
N ALA A 4 7.10 6.25 11.98
CA ALA A 4 8.30 6.92 11.49
C ALA A 4 7.95 7.83 10.32
N ASP A 5 8.69 8.94 10.20
CA ASP A 5 8.63 9.84 9.07
C ASP A 5 9.99 9.80 8.36
N TYR A 6 9.97 9.70 7.03
CA TYR A 6 11.14 9.67 6.18
C TYR A 6 11.06 10.79 5.15
N GLU A 7 12.04 11.67 5.14
CA GLU A 7 12.16 12.70 4.11
C GLU A 7 12.62 12.09 2.79
N ILE A 8 12.09 12.59 1.68
CA ILE A 8 12.41 12.20 0.31
C ILE A 8 12.92 13.42 -0.43
N GLU A 9 14.15 13.36 -0.94
CA GLU A 9 14.73 14.40 -1.78
C GLU A 9 14.28 14.24 -3.23
N GLY A 10 13.63 15.28 -3.79
CA GLY A 10 13.29 15.31 -5.21
C GLY A 10 14.53 15.43 -6.09
N GLY A 11 14.53 14.76 -7.24
CA GLY A 11 15.64 14.79 -8.20
C GLY A 11 16.90 14.02 -7.78
N ASN A 12 16.94 13.47 -6.56
CA ASN A 12 18.09 12.71 -6.08
C ASN A 12 17.89 11.21 -6.30
N TYR A 13 18.18 10.73 -7.51
CA TYR A 13 18.01 9.32 -7.89
C TYR A 13 18.94 8.37 -7.13
N GLU A 14 20.10 8.83 -6.65
CA GLU A 14 21.03 8.00 -5.89
C GLU A 14 20.47 7.62 -4.51
N LYS A 15 19.70 8.51 -3.91
CA LYS A 15 19.00 8.27 -2.63
C LYS A 15 17.61 7.66 -2.81
N GLY A 16 17.14 7.52 -4.05
CA GLY A 16 15.86 6.87 -4.34
C GLY A 16 15.82 5.45 -3.79
N GLY A 17 14.81 5.13 -2.99
CA GLY A 17 14.66 3.84 -2.34
C GLY A 17 15.14 3.77 -0.89
N GLU A 18 15.71 4.84 -0.32
CA GLU A 18 16.16 4.84 1.09
C GLU A 18 14.98 4.75 2.07
N ALA A 19 13.89 5.48 1.84
CA ALA A 19 12.73 5.46 2.70
C ALA A 19 12.04 4.08 2.69
N SER A 20 11.85 3.51 1.50
CA SER A 20 11.28 2.17 1.33
C SER A 20 12.17 1.07 1.91
N LYS A 21 13.50 1.22 1.85
CA LYS A 21 14.44 0.31 2.50
C LYS A 21 14.31 0.36 4.02
N LYS A 22 14.22 1.55 4.61
CA LYS A 22 14.02 1.74 6.06
C LYS A 22 12.69 1.15 6.52
N LEU A 23 11.63 1.33 5.74
CA LEU A 23 10.33 0.68 5.98
C LEU A 23 10.46 -0.84 5.98
N LYS A 24 11.11 -1.43 4.96
CA LYS A 24 11.35 -2.87 4.87
C LYS A 24 12.08 -3.41 6.10
N GLU A 25 13.11 -2.72 6.55
CA GLU A 25 13.89 -3.11 7.75
C GLU A 25 13.04 -3.03 9.02
N MET A 26 12.20 -1.99 9.14
CA MET A 26 11.25 -1.85 10.26
C MET A 26 10.27 -3.04 10.29
N LEU A 27 9.61 -3.35 9.18
CA LEU A 27 8.64 -4.44 9.12
C LEU A 27 9.27 -5.80 9.39
N LYS A 28 10.50 -6.05 8.92
CA LYS A 28 11.25 -7.27 9.22
C LYS A 28 11.56 -7.41 10.72
N ARG A 29 11.98 -6.33 11.38
CA ARG A 29 12.24 -6.31 12.83
C ARG A 29 10.98 -6.58 13.65
N LEU A 30 9.82 -6.17 13.14
CA LEU A 30 8.52 -6.40 13.77
C LEU A 30 7.94 -7.81 13.49
N GLY A 31 8.64 -8.65 12.71
CA GLY A 31 8.22 -10.01 12.41
C GLY A 31 7.07 -10.13 11.43
N ALA A 32 6.86 -9.11 10.58
CA ALA A 32 5.81 -9.16 9.56
C ALA A 32 6.04 -10.28 8.54
N ASP A 33 4.95 -10.82 8.00
CA ASP A 33 5.00 -11.85 6.96
C ASP A 33 5.87 -11.41 5.75
N PRO A 34 6.80 -12.25 5.24
CA PRO A 34 7.69 -11.88 4.16
C PRO A 34 6.98 -11.43 2.87
N LYS A 35 5.78 -11.98 2.57
CA LYS A 35 4.98 -11.56 1.41
C LYS A 35 4.41 -10.17 1.63
N ALA A 36 3.93 -9.88 2.84
CA ALA A 36 3.45 -8.54 3.22
C ALA A 36 4.58 -7.51 3.17
N VAL A 37 5.76 -7.84 3.71
CA VAL A 37 6.97 -6.99 3.63
C VAL A 37 7.32 -6.68 2.18
N ARG A 38 7.29 -7.67 1.28
CA ARG A 38 7.57 -7.49 -0.15
C ARG A 38 6.55 -6.56 -0.80
N ARG A 39 5.25 -6.76 -0.55
CA ARG A 39 4.18 -5.92 -1.09
C ARG A 39 4.31 -4.47 -0.63
N ALA A 40 4.49 -4.26 0.67
CA ALA A 40 4.67 -2.93 1.25
C ALA A 40 5.91 -2.22 0.69
N MET A 41 7.03 -2.95 0.53
CA MET A 41 8.25 -2.40 -0.02
C MET A 41 8.09 -1.97 -1.50
N ILE A 42 7.42 -2.79 -2.34
CA ILE A 42 7.17 -2.42 -3.74
C ILE A 42 6.32 -1.14 -3.79
N ALA A 43 5.21 -1.11 -3.06
CA ALA A 43 4.34 0.06 -3.04
C ALA A 43 5.05 1.32 -2.52
N ALA A 44 5.83 1.20 -1.46
CA ALA A 44 6.60 2.32 -0.90
C ALA A 44 7.67 2.81 -1.86
N PHE A 45 8.40 1.90 -2.53
CA PHE A 45 9.43 2.26 -3.50
C PHE A 45 8.85 3.02 -4.69
N GLU A 46 7.76 2.53 -5.27
CA GLU A 46 7.09 3.21 -6.38
C GLU A 46 6.57 4.61 -5.97
N ALA A 47 6.01 4.72 -4.75
CA ALA A 47 5.54 6.00 -4.23
C ALA A 47 6.70 6.98 -3.96
N GLU A 48 7.82 6.51 -3.42
CA GLU A 48 9.04 7.27 -3.20
C GLU A 48 9.62 7.77 -4.54
N MET A 49 9.72 6.88 -5.53
CA MET A 49 10.24 7.22 -6.85
C MET A 49 9.36 8.23 -7.58
N ASN A 50 8.05 8.20 -7.38
CA ASN A 50 7.18 9.24 -7.92
C ASN A 50 7.53 10.63 -7.36
N VAL A 51 7.85 10.74 -6.07
CA VAL A 51 8.32 12.02 -5.48
C VAL A 51 9.68 12.42 -6.03
N VAL A 52 10.65 11.49 -6.10
CA VAL A 52 11.99 11.73 -6.64
C VAL A 52 11.93 12.24 -8.09
N ILE A 53 11.06 11.66 -8.91
CA ILE A 53 10.97 11.95 -10.35
C ILE A 53 10.16 13.24 -10.62
N HIS A 54 9.08 13.45 -9.90
CA HIS A 54 8.05 14.45 -10.29
C HIS A 54 7.93 15.63 -9.33
N ALA A 55 8.49 15.53 -8.11
CA ALA A 55 8.36 16.58 -7.11
C ALA A 55 9.72 17.12 -6.65
N GLY A 56 9.72 18.29 -6.02
CA GLY A 56 10.93 18.88 -5.44
C GLY A 56 11.35 18.22 -4.12
N GLY A 57 10.53 17.30 -3.61
CA GLY A 57 10.72 16.56 -2.38
C GLY A 57 9.39 16.21 -1.75
N GLY A 58 9.43 15.45 -0.66
CA GLY A 58 8.24 15.04 0.07
C GLY A 58 8.58 14.28 1.34
N VAL A 59 7.54 13.73 1.97
CA VAL A 59 7.68 12.94 3.20
C VAL A 59 6.87 11.66 3.09
N MET A 60 7.47 10.54 3.48
CA MET A 60 6.79 9.27 3.69
C MET A 60 6.53 9.06 5.18
N LYS A 61 5.27 9.07 5.56
CA LYS A 61 4.81 8.81 6.93
C LYS A 61 4.35 7.37 7.03
N VAL A 62 4.86 6.67 8.03
CA VAL A 62 4.57 5.24 8.26
C VAL A 62 3.97 5.07 9.65
N ALA A 63 2.89 4.29 9.73
CA ALA A 63 2.30 3.84 10.98
C ALA A 63 2.09 2.32 10.91
N VAL A 64 2.61 1.60 11.90
CA VAL A 64 2.53 0.14 11.96
C VAL A 64 1.74 -0.28 13.18
N THR A 65 0.70 -1.05 12.95
CA THR A 65 -0.08 -1.77 13.95
C THR A 65 0.26 -3.28 13.88
N PRO A 66 -0.21 -4.11 14.80
CA PRO A 66 -0.03 -5.56 14.67
C PRO A 66 -0.60 -6.14 13.37
N ASP A 67 -1.68 -5.56 12.85
CA ASP A 67 -2.45 -6.12 11.74
C ASP A 67 -2.04 -5.56 10.37
N GLN A 68 -1.60 -4.29 10.31
CA GLN A 68 -1.33 -3.61 9.06
C GLN A 68 -0.25 -2.52 9.19
N VAL A 69 0.35 -2.18 8.06
CA VAL A 69 1.11 -0.95 7.88
C VAL A 69 0.30 0.03 7.04
N ASP A 70 0.22 1.27 7.52
CA ASP A 70 -0.34 2.42 6.81
C ASP A 70 0.80 3.34 6.40
N VAL A 71 0.79 3.73 5.13
CA VAL A 71 1.80 4.63 4.56
C VAL A 71 1.08 5.79 3.88
N ALA A 72 1.54 7.00 4.18
CA ALA A 72 1.15 8.21 3.48
C ALA A 72 2.39 8.88 2.88
N VAL A 73 2.37 9.14 1.57
CA VAL A 73 3.42 9.89 0.87
C VAL A 73 2.82 11.21 0.42
N ILE A 74 3.45 12.29 0.85
CA ILE A 74 2.96 13.66 0.65
C ILE A 74 4.07 14.46 0.00
N ASP A 75 3.77 15.13 -1.09
CA ASP A 75 4.69 16.03 -1.79
C ASP A 75 4.03 17.38 -2.12
N GLU A 76 4.85 18.37 -2.40
CA GLU A 76 4.44 19.71 -2.83
C GLU A 76 4.84 19.96 -4.30
N GLY A 77 4.84 18.91 -5.12
CA GLY A 77 5.18 18.96 -6.53
C GLY A 77 4.09 19.61 -7.40
N PRO A 78 4.19 19.45 -8.72
CA PRO A 78 3.25 20.05 -9.68
C PRO A 78 1.84 19.48 -9.61
N GLY A 79 1.63 18.40 -8.86
CA GLY A 79 0.38 17.68 -8.81
C GLY A 79 0.09 16.83 -10.05
N ILE A 80 -1.03 16.12 -10.02
CA ILE A 80 -1.46 15.21 -11.09
C ILE A 80 -2.75 15.76 -11.69
N PRO A 81 -2.73 16.23 -12.94
CA PRO A 81 -3.91 16.83 -13.57
C PRO A 81 -5.04 15.84 -13.84
N ASP A 82 -4.70 14.59 -14.15
CA ASP A 82 -5.65 13.53 -14.50
C ASP A 82 -5.26 12.23 -13.78
N ILE A 83 -5.85 12.00 -12.63
CA ILE A 83 -5.58 10.82 -11.81
C ILE A 83 -6.03 9.51 -12.51
N PRO A 84 -7.21 9.42 -13.14
CA PRO A 84 -7.60 8.27 -13.94
C PRO A 84 -6.57 7.90 -15.02
N LEU A 85 -6.07 8.88 -15.76
CA LEU A 85 -5.04 8.67 -16.78
C LEU A 85 -3.72 8.22 -16.17
N ALA A 86 -3.30 8.83 -15.05
CA ALA A 86 -2.07 8.47 -14.33
C ALA A 86 -2.10 7.04 -13.76
N LEU A 87 -3.29 6.49 -13.51
CA LEU A 87 -3.50 5.11 -13.07
C LEU A 87 -3.52 4.09 -14.23
N THR A 88 -3.43 4.54 -15.48
CA THR A 88 -3.39 3.67 -16.66
C THR A 88 -1.99 3.09 -16.84
N GLU A 89 -1.89 1.78 -17.04
CA GLU A 89 -0.62 1.11 -17.29
C GLU A 89 0.05 1.67 -18.56
N GLY A 90 1.34 1.95 -18.47
CA GLY A 90 2.15 2.48 -19.55
C GLY A 90 2.09 4.01 -19.72
N TYR A 91 1.20 4.71 -19.01
CA TYR A 91 1.20 6.17 -19.02
C TYR A 91 2.28 6.75 -18.11
N SER A 92 3.12 7.63 -18.63
CA SER A 92 4.22 8.25 -17.89
C SER A 92 4.53 9.65 -18.40
N THR A 93 4.69 10.56 -17.45
CA THR A 93 5.20 11.92 -17.67
C THR A 93 6.65 12.09 -17.21
N ALA A 94 7.36 10.97 -16.95
CA ALA A 94 8.74 10.99 -16.50
C ALA A 94 9.66 11.68 -17.55
N PRO A 95 10.56 12.54 -17.09
CA PRO A 95 11.51 13.22 -17.97
C PRO A 95 12.54 12.23 -18.58
N PRO A 96 13.23 12.62 -19.66
CA PRO A 96 14.20 11.76 -20.34
C PRO A 96 15.26 11.18 -19.40
N GLU A 97 15.78 11.98 -18.49
CA GLU A 97 16.82 11.58 -17.52
C GLU A 97 16.36 10.42 -16.65
N ALA A 98 15.11 10.45 -16.17
CA ALA A 98 14.53 9.35 -15.38
C ALA A 98 14.40 8.07 -16.23
N ARG A 99 14.07 8.21 -17.51
CA ARG A 99 13.92 7.08 -18.44
C ARG A 99 15.26 6.43 -18.77
N GLU A 100 16.31 7.22 -18.93
CA GLU A 100 17.68 6.72 -19.12
C GLU A 100 18.17 5.89 -17.93
N LEU A 101 17.72 6.23 -16.72
CA LEU A 101 17.99 5.47 -15.50
C LEU A 101 17.06 4.24 -15.32
N GLY A 102 16.17 3.99 -16.27
CA GLY A 102 15.25 2.84 -16.24
C GLY A 102 13.93 3.08 -15.52
N PHE A 103 13.65 4.33 -15.11
CA PHE A 103 12.36 4.70 -14.51
C PHE A 103 11.36 5.21 -15.55
N GLY A 104 10.10 5.39 -15.14
CA GLY A 104 9.11 6.03 -16.01
C GLY A 104 8.45 5.13 -17.05
N ALA A 105 8.42 3.81 -16.80
CA ALA A 105 7.70 2.85 -17.64
C ALA A 105 6.15 2.96 -17.52
N GLY A 106 5.63 3.89 -16.70
CA GLY A 106 4.20 4.07 -16.49
C GLY A 106 3.53 2.96 -15.66
N MET A 107 4.31 2.28 -14.83
CA MET A 107 3.83 1.18 -13.99
C MET A 107 3.75 1.54 -12.49
N GLY A 108 4.23 2.72 -12.07
CA GLY A 108 4.37 3.10 -10.67
C GLY A 108 3.05 3.06 -9.91
N LEU A 109 2.07 3.90 -10.26
CA LEU A 109 0.77 3.93 -9.62
C LEU A 109 -0.03 2.61 -9.77
N PRO A 110 -0.07 1.96 -10.95
CA PRO A 110 -0.61 0.61 -11.10
C PRO A 110 0.02 -0.42 -10.16
N ASN A 111 1.36 -0.41 -10.00
CA ASN A 111 2.06 -1.31 -9.10
C ASN A 111 1.71 -1.07 -7.63
N ILE A 112 1.60 0.20 -7.21
CA ILE A 112 1.16 0.52 -5.84
C ILE A 112 -0.23 -0.08 -5.61
N ARG A 113 -1.18 0.19 -6.48
CA ARG A 113 -2.56 -0.31 -6.37
C ARG A 113 -2.62 -1.85 -6.30
N LYS A 114 -1.82 -2.54 -7.12
CA LYS A 114 -1.77 -4.01 -7.18
C LYS A 114 -1.17 -4.65 -5.93
N ASN A 115 -0.25 -3.95 -5.25
CA ASN A 115 0.49 -4.48 -4.10
C ASN A 115 -0.09 -4.03 -2.75
N THR A 116 -1.25 -3.37 -2.72
CA THR A 116 -1.85 -2.83 -1.49
C THR A 116 -3.25 -3.37 -1.28
N ASP A 117 -3.71 -3.37 -0.02
CA ASP A 117 -5.08 -3.78 0.32
C ASP A 117 -6.03 -2.58 0.28
N ARG A 118 -5.52 -1.38 0.53
CA ARG A 118 -6.23 -0.10 0.37
C ARG A 118 -5.30 0.88 -0.31
N PHE A 119 -5.86 1.67 -1.20
CA PHE A 119 -5.14 2.69 -1.95
C PHE A 119 -6.04 3.91 -2.16
N SER A 120 -5.50 5.09 -1.95
CA SER A 120 -6.13 6.35 -2.32
C SER A 120 -5.08 7.37 -2.74
N ILE A 121 -5.44 8.25 -3.68
CA ILE A 121 -4.62 9.35 -4.13
C ILE A 121 -5.49 10.59 -4.27
N GLN A 122 -4.99 11.70 -3.78
CA GLN A 122 -5.56 13.03 -3.91
C GLN A 122 -4.48 13.94 -4.45
N SER A 123 -4.79 14.72 -5.46
CA SER A 123 -3.87 15.67 -6.06
C SER A 123 -4.64 16.77 -6.77
N GLU A 124 -4.08 17.97 -6.72
CA GLU A 124 -4.55 19.12 -7.49
C GLU A 124 -3.36 19.73 -8.20
N PRO A 125 -3.53 20.20 -9.45
CA PRO A 125 -2.46 20.90 -10.17
C PRO A 125 -1.89 22.05 -9.35
N GLY A 126 -0.55 22.07 -9.18
CA GLY A 126 0.17 23.07 -8.41
C GLY A 126 0.14 22.91 -6.89
N LYS A 127 -0.49 21.86 -6.35
CA LYS A 127 -0.60 21.62 -4.89
C LYS A 127 0.01 20.29 -4.45
N GLY A 128 0.74 19.61 -5.32
CA GLY A 128 1.35 18.33 -5.04
C GLY A 128 0.37 17.16 -5.02
N ALA A 129 0.80 16.05 -4.44
CA ALA A 129 -0.01 14.86 -4.31
C ALA A 129 0.04 14.30 -2.87
N HIS A 130 -1.05 13.65 -2.48
CA HIS A 130 -1.19 12.93 -1.24
C HIS A 130 -1.67 11.51 -1.54
N LEU A 131 -0.73 10.57 -1.52
CA LEU A 131 -0.95 9.17 -1.77
C LEU A 131 -0.99 8.42 -0.44
N ARG A 132 -1.97 7.54 -0.26
CA ARG A 132 -2.09 6.68 0.92
C ARG A 132 -2.33 5.25 0.50
N PHE A 133 -1.71 4.33 1.21
CA PHE A 133 -1.99 2.92 1.07
C PHE A 133 -1.83 2.17 2.38
N SER A 134 -2.43 0.98 2.45
CA SER A 134 -2.20 0.05 3.55
C SER A 134 -1.97 -1.37 3.05
N VAL A 135 -1.16 -2.12 3.81
CA VAL A 135 -0.88 -3.53 3.57
C VAL A 135 -1.06 -4.29 4.88
N ARG A 136 -1.87 -5.35 4.86
CA ARG A 136 -2.01 -6.27 6.00
C ARG A 136 -0.72 -7.05 6.19
N LEU A 137 -0.28 -7.17 7.45
CA LEU A 137 1.03 -7.74 7.78
C LEU A 137 0.98 -9.26 8.00
N HIS A 138 -0.19 -9.82 8.25
CA HIS A 138 -0.40 -11.26 8.41
C HIS A 138 -1.40 -11.74 7.37
N ALA A 139 -1.20 -12.95 6.86
CA ALA A 139 -2.23 -13.64 6.09
C ALA A 139 -3.47 -13.76 7.00
N GLN A 140 -4.65 -13.39 6.52
CA GLN A 140 -5.86 -13.87 7.19
C GLN A 140 -5.77 -15.40 7.15
N GLU A 141 -5.64 -16.04 8.31
CA GLU A 141 -6.01 -17.43 8.42
C GLU A 141 -7.44 -17.51 7.91
N ALA A 142 -7.64 -18.20 6.80
CA ALA A 142 -8.98 -18.57 6.39
C ALA A 142 -9.59 -19.24 7.61
N ALA A 143 -10.74 -18.72 8.06
CA ALA A 143 -11.44 -19.36 9.19
C ALA A 143 -11.47 -20.86 8.89
N PRO A 144 -10.99 -21.73 9.79
CA PRO A 144 -10.88 -23.15 9.50
C PRO A 144 -12.23 -23.61 9.01
N ALA A 145 -12.24 -24.40 7.93
CA ALA A 145 -13.49 -24.90 7.32
C ALA A 145 -14.40 -25.58 8.37
N ASP A 146 -13.81 -26.04 9.46
CA ASP A 146 -14.48 -26.61 10.63
C ASP A 146 -15.34 -25.60 11.42
N ALA A 147 -15.02 -24.28 11.39
CA ALA A 147 -15.81 -23.27 12.06
C ALA A 147 -17.20 -23.08 11.39
N ILE A 148 -17.25 -23.24 10.05
CA ILE A 148 -18.49 -23.20 9.28
C ILE A 148 -19.32 -24.45 9.59
N PHE A 149 -18.67 -25.61 9.76
CA PHE A 149 -19.35 -26.88 10.09
C PHE A 149 -19.95 -26.91 11.48
N LEU A 150 -19.29 -26.26 12.48
CA LEU A 150 -19.81 -26.11 13.83
C LEU A 150 -21.03 -25.18 13.91
N ALA A 151 -20.99 -24.05 13.19
CA ALA A 151 -22.12 -23.12 13.14
C ALA A 151 -23.36 -23.75 12.49
N VAL A 152 -23.18 -24.53 11.43
CA VAL A 152 -24.30 -25.25 10.77
C VAL A 152 -24.85 -26.36 11.66
N ARG A 153 -24.03 -27.04 12.47
CA ARG A 153 -24.50 -28.05 13.42
C ARG A 153 -25.32 -27.46 14.56
N GLU A 154 -24.93 -26.30 15.10
CA GLU A 154 -25.69 -25.66 16.18
C GLU A 154 -27.03 -25.12 15.70
N GLU A 155 -27.12 -24.64 14.48
CA GLU A 155 -28.36 -24.16 13.88
C GLU A 155 -29.32 -25.31 13.55
N CYS A 156 -28.81 -26.42 13.07
CA CYS A 156 -29.58 -27.64 12.81
C CYS A 156 -30.14 -28.27 14.10
N CYS A 157 -29.35 -28.29 15.21
CA CYS A 157 -29.83 -28.74 16.51
C CYS A 157 -30.91 -27.85 17.11
N ARG A 158 -30.84 -26.53 16.92
CA ARG A 158 -31.87 -25.58 17.39
C ARG A 158 -33.19 -25.72 16.64
N GLN A 159 -33.17 -26.08 15.37
CA GLN A 159 -34.37 -26.35 14.57
C GLN A 159 -35.00 -27.70 14.91
N SER A 160 -34.23 -28.75 15.24
CA SER A 160 -34.75 -30.04 15.63
C SER A 160 -35.48 -30.04 16.99
N LEU A 161 -35.08 -29.16 17.93
CA LEU A 161 -35.75 -29.03 19.22
C LEU A 161 -37.09 -28.26 19.15
N ARG A 162 -37.37 -27.57 18.06
CA ARG A 162 -38.68 -26.89 17.84
C ARG A 162 -39.76 -27.79 17.22
N CYS A 163 -39.38 -28.93 16.66
CA CYS A 163 -40.34 -29.86 16.04
C CYS A 163 -40.93 -30.87 17.01
N VAL A 164 -40.50 -30.95 18.27
CA VAL A 164 -40.99 -31.94 19.23
C VAL A 164 -42.11 -31.44 20.14
N HIS A 165 -42.54 -30.16 19.98
CA HIS A 165 -43.62 -29.57 20.78
C HIS A 165 -44.88 -29.18 19.97
N ALA A 166 -45.08 -29.81 18.78
CA ALA A 166 -46.30 -29.63 17.99
C ALA A 166 -46.85 -31.02 17.57
N CYS A 167 -47.30 -31.80 18.56
CA CYS A 167 -48.26 -32.90 18.47
C CYS A 167 -49.04 -32.97 19.76
#